data_7c6bcb05424a679baaaf9fd8608cfef3
#
_entry.id   7c6bcb05424a679baaaf9fd8608cfef3
#
_cell.length_a   1.000
_cell.length_b   1.000
_cell.length_c   1.000
_cell.angle_alpha   90.00
_cell.angle_beta   90.00
_cell.angle_gamma   90.00
#
_symmetry.space_group_name_H-M   'P 1'
#
loop_
_entity.id
_entity.type
_entity.pdbx_description
1 polymer ?
#
loop_
_entity_poly.entity_id
_entity_poly.type
_entity_poly.pdbx_seq_one_letter_code
_entity_poly.pdbx_strand_id
1 'polypeptide(L)'
;TGWTTVYRDEGQTVYLSDDGSVYVPPADPEPVTPPEPYVPTLAELQASKKQEISTACEQAIYSGVSVTLADGSTEHFALTEHDQLNLFGKQAQLTAGVNQLEYHSDGQPCRYYSAADMTTIITKAMWHVSYHTTYCNALNMWIVGCESAEEVQQIFYGADVPEQYQSEVLKAYLVKIAAMAGDDVKDAQTA
;
A
#
# COMPACT_ATOMS: atom_id res chain seq x y z
N THR A 1 46.87 37.28 10.69
CA THR A 1 47.89 36.31 11.09
C THR A 1 48.84 36.14 9.92
N GLY A 2 49.90 36.93 9.92
CA GLY A 2 50.83 36.95 8.82
C GLY A 2 52.05 36.06 9.11
N TRP A 3 52.48 35.36 8.11
CA TRP A 3 53.77 34.66 8.08
C TRP A 3 54.85 35.66 7.76
N THR A 4 55.82 35.85 8.63
CA THR A 4 56.82 36.91 8.43
C THR A 4 58.09 36.45 7.73
N THR A 5 58.39 35.17 7.69
CA THR A 5 59.62 34.69 7.06
C THR A 5 59.48 33.24 6.58
N VAL A 6 60.02 32.93 5.43
CA VAL A 6 60.13 31.58 4.87
C VAL A 6 61.62 31.27 4.68
N TYR A 7 62.07 30.19 5.33
CA TYR A 7 63.42 29.64 5.15
C TYR A 7 63.36 28.34 4.35
N ARG A 8 64.37 28.12 3.52
CA ARG A 8 64.59 26.83 2.87
C ARG A 8 65.79 26.16 3.49
N ASP A 9 65.60 25.00 4.05
CA ASP A 9 66.69 24.14 4.49
C ASP A 9 66.58 22.82 3.73
N GLU A 10 67.69 22.36 3.12
CA GLU A 10 67.79 21.13 2.31
C GLU A 10 66.63 20.90 1.32
N GLY A 11 66.11 21.99 0.73
CA GLY A 11 65.01 21.89 -0.26
C GLY A 11 63.60 21.91 0.34
N GLN A 12 63.44 21.96 1.63
CA GLN A 12 62.13 22.12 2.30
C GLN A 12 61.86 23.60 2.59
N THR A 13 60.59 23.98 2.52
CA THR A 13 60.10 25.32 2.86
C THR A 13 59.61 25.29 4.31
N VAL A 14 60.22 26.08 5.16
CA VAL A 14 59.86 26.21 6.59
C VAL A 14 59.16 27.52 6.80
N TYR A 15 57.99 27.52 7.43
CA TYR A 15 57.25 28.74 7.78
C TYR A 15 57.50 29.07 9.26
N LEU A 16 57.76 30.34 9.52
CA LEU A 16 57.93 30.86 10.89
C LEU A 16 56.68 31.59 11.37
N SER A 17 56.35 31.40 12.62
CA SER A 17 55.33 32.20 13.33
C SER A 17 55.86 33.62 13.57
N ASP A 18 54.99 34.56 13.98
CA ASP A 18 55.33 35.96 14.29
C ASP A 18 56.39 36.14 15.41
N ASP A 19 56.58 35.14 16.26
CA ASP A 19 57.57 35.05 17.31
C ASP A 19 58.90 34.42 16.88
N GLY A 20 59.02 34.05 15.61
CA GLY A 20 60.22 33.41 15.05
C GLY A 20 60.34 31.93 15.30
N SER A 21 59.35 31.30 15.92
CA SER A 21 59.32 29.86 16.07
C SER A 21 58.90 29.13 14.77
N VAL A 22 59.34 27.88 14.59
CA VAL A 22 58.91 27.07 13.44
C VAL A 22 57.44 26.75 13.59
N TYR A 23 56.64 27.15 12.62
CA TYR A 23 55.25 26.78 12.57
C TYR A 23 55.11 25.28 12.27
N VAL A 24 54.45 24.58 13.16
CA VAL A 24 54.02 23.22 12.94
C VAL A 24 52.54 23.28 12.57
N PRO A 25 52.15 22.93 11.33
CA PRO A 25 50.75 22.88 10.97
C PRO A 25 49.99 21.93 11.94
N PRO A 26 48.74 22.26 12.29
CA PRO A 26 47.88 21.27 12.96
C PRO A 26 47.90 19.99 12.16
N ALA A 27 47.95 18.85 12.87
CA ALA A 27 47.83 17.55 12.22
C ALA A 27 46.59 17.54 11.33
N ASP A 28 46.71 17.03 10.12
CA ASP A 28 45.56 16.86 9.25
C ASP A 28 44.49 16.08 10.03
N PRO A 29 43.21 16.52 9.97
CA PRO A 29 42.14 15.79 10.62
C PRO A 29 42.18 14.35 10.12
N GLU A 30 42.10 13.39 11.07
CA GLU A 30 42.02 11.98 10.72
C GLU A 30 40.90 11.77 9.67
N PRO A 31 41.13 10.95 8.63
CA PRO A 31 40.12 10.69 7.62
C PRO A 31 38.85 10.17 8.32
N VAL A 32 37.78 10.92 8.22
CA VAL A 32 36.47 10.52 8.73
C VAL A 32 36.06 9.28 7.92
N THR A 33 36.06 8.12 8.58
CA THR A 33 35.49 6.90 7.99
C THR A 33 34.02 7.18 7.69
N PRO A 34 33.53 6.98 6.46
CA PRO A 34 32.11 7.10 6.17
C PRO A 34 31.31 6.22 7.15
N PRO A 35 30.19 6.70 7.66
CA PRO A 35 29.35 5.86 8.52
C PRO A 35 28.96 4.59 7.76
N GLU A 36 28.96 3.46 8.46
CA GLU A 36 28.52 2.19 7.89
C GLU A 36 27.11 2.35 7.29
N PRO A 37 26.82 1.71 6.14
CA PRO A 37 25.48 1.74 5.57
C PRO A 37 24.46 1.22 6.59
N TYR A 38 23.39 1.97 6.79
CA TYR A 38 22.30 1.57 7.68
C TYR A 38 21.63 0.28 7.16
N VAL A 39 21.56 -0.73 8.01
CA VAL A 39 20.86 -2.00 7.73
C VAL A 39 19.57 -2.02 8.58
N PRO A 40 18.39 -2.02 7.95
CA PRO A 40 17.13 -2.04 8.68
C PRO A 40 17.00 -3.33 9.51
N THR A 41 16.43 -3.21 10.69
CA THR A 41 16.04 -4.35 11.52
C THR A 41 14.84 -5.09 10.93
N LEU A 42 14.62 -6.34 11.32
CA LEU A 42 13.45 -7.11 10.90
C LEU A 42 12.14 -6.39 11.25
N ALA A 43 12.05 -5.78 12.43
CA ALA A 43 10.86 -5.03 12.86
C ALA A 43 10.57 -3.82 11.95
N GLU A 44 11.60 -3.10 11.52
CA GLU A 44 11.45 -1.97 10.59
C GLU A 44 11.02 -2.43 9.19
N LEU A 45 11.58 -3.55 8.71
CA LEU A 45 11.16 -4.15 7.44
C LEU A 45 9.71 -4.62 7.49
N GLN A 46 9.30 -5.27 8.57
CA GLN A 46 7.90 -5.67 8.78
C GLN A 46 6.96 -4.45 8.83
N ALA A 47 7.36 -3.37 9.51
CA ALA A 47 6.55 -2.14 9.58
C ALA A 47 6.41 -1.48 8.22
N SER A 48 7.51 -1.36 7.46
CA SER A 48 7.51 -0.82 6.10
C SER A 48 6.66 -1.66 5.15
N LYS A 49 6.78 -2.99 5.22
CA LYS A 49 5.99 -3.91 4.38
C LYS A 49 4.49 -3.83 4.70
N LYS A 50 4.10 -3.73 5.97
CA LYS A 50 2.70 -3.51 6.35
C LYS A 50 2.14 -2.21 5.76
N GLN A 51 2.92 -1.14 5.75
CA GLN A 51 2.51 0.12 5.14
C GLN A 51 2.32 -0.03 3.62
N GLU A 52 3.23 -0.72 2.94
CA GLU A 52 3.13 -1.05 1.51
C GLU A 52 1.83 -1.84 1.22
N ILE A 53 1.58 -2.90 1.98
CA ILE A 53 0.38 -3.74 1.85
C ILE A 53 -0.90 -2.95 2.14
N SER A 54 -0.90 -2.10 3.17
CA SER A 54 -2.06 -1.27 3.50
C SER A 54 -2.39 -0.28 2.39
N THR A 55 -1.37 0.35 1.80
CA THR A 55 -1.55 1.27 0.66
C THR A 55 -2.10 0.54 -0.56
N ALA A 56 -1.56 -0.65 -0.88
CA ALA A 56 -2.05 -1.44 -1.99
C ALA A 56 -3.49 -1.96 -1.78
N CYS A 57 -3.84 -2.32 -0.54
CA CYS A 57 -5.19 -2.69 -0.15
C CYS A 57 -6.17 -1.54 -0.34
N GLU A 58 -5.83 -0.35 0.15
CA GLU A 58 -6.65 0.86 -0.02
C GLU A 58 -6.87 1.16 -1.50
N GLN A 59 -5.83 1.11 -2.32
CA GLN A 59 -5.93 1.30 -3.76
C GLN A 59 -6.85 0.25 -4.42
N ALA A 60 -6.74 -1.02 -4.02
CA ALA A 60 -7.60 -2.07 -4.52
C ALA A 60 -9.07 -1.85 -4.13
N ILE A 61 -9.35 -1.41 -2.91
CA ILE A 61 -10.71 -1.06 -2.47
C ILE A 61 -11.22 0.14 -3.27
N TYR A 62 -10.44 1.21 -3.37
CA TYR A 62 -10.83 2.46 -4.02
C TYR A 62 -11.03 2.32 -5.52
N SER A 63 -10.34 1.34 -6.16
CA SER A 63 -10.57 1.02 -7.57
C SER A 63 -12.02 0.61 -7.86
N GLY A 64 -12.78 0.19 -6.85
CA GLY A 64 -14.20 -0.01 -6.95
C GLY A 64 -14.63 -1.30 -7.62
N VAL A 65 -15.90 -1.34 -8.04
CA VAL A 65 -16.54 -2.53 -8.60
C VAL A 65 -17.34 -2.21 -9.85
N SER A 66 -17.32 -3.12 -10.82
CA SER A 66 -18.25 -3.11 -11.96
C SER A 66 -19.50 -3.92 -11.62
N VAL A 67 -20.66 -3.33 -11.85
CA VAL A 67 -21.97 -3.93 -11.53
C VAL A 67 -22.81 -3.98 -12.78
N THR A 68 -23.36 -5.16 -13.12
CA THR A 68 -24.36 -5.31 -14.16
C THR A 68 -25.75 -5.05 -13.54
N LEU A 69 -26.46 -4.09 -14.09
CA LEU A 69 -27.77 -3.64 -13.65
C LEU A 69 -28.90 -4.47 -14.27
N ALA A 70 -30.12 -4.26 -13.82
CA ALA A 70 -31.29 -4.99 -14.30
C ALA A 70 -31.60 -4.79 -15.79
N ASP A 71 -31.18 -3.67 -16.35
CA ASP A 71 -31.32 -3.36 -17.78
C ASP A 71 -30.22 -4.02 -18.67
N GLY A 72 -29.28 -4.75 -18.04
CA GLY A 72 -28.14 -5.39 -18.71
C GLY A 72 -26.93 -4.49 -18.91
N SER A 73 -27.00 -3.20 -18.57
CA SER A 73 -25.84 -2.31 -18.61
C SER A 73 -24.87 -2.63 -17.49
N THR A 74 -23.56 -2.41 -17.74
CA THR A 74 -22.53 -2.56 -16.71
C THR A 74 -21.94 -1.19 -16.42
N GLU A 75 -21.99 -0.81 -15.16
CA GLU A 75 -21.47 0.46 -14.67
C GLU A 75 -20.40 0.23 -13.61
N HIS A 76 -19.45 1.17 -13.52
CA HIS A 76 -18.37 1.12 -12.55
C HIS A 76 -18.61 2.13 -11.41
N PHE A 77 -18.33 1.71 -10.18
CA PHE A 77 -18.51 2.48 -8.95
C PHE A 77 -17.22 2.44 -8.14
N ALA A 78 -16.55 3.58 -8.02
CA ALA A 78 -15.43 3.75 -7.10
C ALA A 78 -15.89 3.56 -5.65
N LEU A 79 -14.97 3.14 -4.79
CA LEU A 79 -15.26 2.86 -3.39
C LEU A 79 -14.28 3.58 -2.45
N THR A 80 -14.11 4.90 -2.65
CA THR A 80 -13.43 5.74 -1.68
C THR A 80 -14.17 5.70 -0.33
N GLU A 81 -13.57 6.18 0.74
CA GLU A 81 -14.24 6.25 2.05
C GLU A 81 -15.57 7.00 1.99
N HIS A 82 -15.64 8.10 1.20
CA HIS A 82 -16.87 8.85 1.00
C HIS A 82 -17.92 8.04 0.25
N ASP A 83 -17.53 7.28 -0.77
CA ASP A 83 -18.46 6.43 -1.52
C ASP A 83 -19.02 5.32 -0.64
N GLN A 84 -18.16 4.67 0.17
CA GLN A 84 -18.58 3.66 1.13
C GLN A 84 -19.58 4.24 2.14
N LEU A 85 -19.33 5.44 2.68
CA LEU A 85 -20.24 6.12 3.59
C LEU A 85 -21.57 6.47 2.92
N ASN A 86 -21.54 6.96 1.68
CA ASN A 86 -22.73 7.25 0.89
C ASN A 86 -23.56 5.99 0.65
N LEU A 87 -22.93 4.88 0.26
CA LEU A 87 -23.59 3.58 0.06
C LEU A 87 -24.21 3.06 1.35
N PHE A 88 -23.57 3.27 2.51
CA PHE A 88 -24.16 2.95 3.81
C PHE A 88 -25.42 3.78 4.08
N GLY A 89 -25.42 5.08 3.73
CA GLY A 89 -26.61 5.92 3.78
C GLY A 89 -27.74 5.45 2.87
N LYS A 90 -27.40 4.97 1.65
CA LYS A 90 -28.38 4.37 0.72
C LYS A 90 -28.94 3.05 1.25
N GLN A 91 -28.13 2.24 1.90
CA GLN A 91 -28.60 1.01 2.58
C GLN A 91 -29.66 1.32 3.63
N ALA A 92 -29.46 2.36 4.44
CA ALA A 92 -30.44 2.79 5.44
C ALA A 92 -31.76 3.25 4.79
N GLN A 93 -31.70 3.98 3.67
CA GLN A 93 -32.89 4.44 2.92
C GLN A 93 -33.66 3.24 2.32
N LEU A 94 -32.96 2.24 1.75
CA LEU A 94 -33.57 0.99 1.28
C LEU A 94 -34.30 0.25 2.41
N THR A 95 -33.67 0.15 3.57
CA THR A 95 -34.28 -0.49 4.76
C THR A 95 -35.54 0.27 5.23
N ALA A 96 -35.58 1.58 5.04
CA ALA A 96 -36.75 2.41 5.31
C ALA A 96 -37.85 2.33 4.22
N GLY A 97 -37.63 1.53 3.16
CA GLY A 97 -38.62 1.28 2.10
C GLY A 97 -38.59 2.26 0.94
N VAL A 98 -37.51 3.04 0.78
CA VAL A 98 -37.30 3.91 -0.39
C VAL A 98 -37.07 3.07 -1.63
N ASN A 99 -37.85 3.27 -2.70
CA ASN A 99 -37.82 2.45 -3.91
C ASN A 99 -36.94 2.97 -5.04
N GLN A 100 -36.57 4.23 -4.99
CA GLN A 100 -35.66 4.88 -5.94
C GLN A 100 -34.65 5.75 -5.18
N LEU A 101 -33.38 5.59 -5.47
CA LEU A 101 -32.31 6.30 -4.78
C LEU A 101 -31.40 6.98 -5.81
N GLU A 102 -31.10 8.24 -5.56
CA GLU A 102 -30.13 8.98 -6.36
C GLU A 102 -28.71 8.48 -6.07
N TYR A 103 -27.97 8.18 -7.12
CA TYR A 103 -26.54 7.85 -7.07
C TYR A 103 -25.88 8.08 -8.43
N HIS A 104 -24.58 7.91 -8.53
CA HIS A 104 -23.86 8.01 -9.80
C HIS A 104 -22.81 6.93 -9.92
N SER A 105 -22.60 6.44 -11.13
CA SER A 105 -21.40 5.69 -11.50
C SER A 105 -20.27 6.65 -11.88
N ASP A 106 -19.05 6.12 -11.97
CA ASP A 106 -17.85 6.92 -12.20
C ASP A 106 -17.94 7.74 -13.49
N GLY A 107 -17.70 9.05 -13.35
CA GLY A 107 -17.72 9.98 -14.48
C GLY A 107 -19.11 10.28 -15.06
N GLN A 108 -20.18 9.77 -14.45
CA GLN A 108 -21.54 9.99 -14.92
C GLN A 108 -22.31 10.97 -14.00
N PRO A 109 -23.31 11.67 -14.54
CA PRO A 109 -24.21 12.47 -13.73
C PRO A 109 -25.01 11.61 -12.74
N CYS A 110 -25.39 12.22 -11.61
CA CYS A 110 -26.28 11.58 -10.65
C CYS A 110 -27.63 11.24 -11.29
N ARG A 111 -28.11 10.01 -11.10
CA ARG A 111 -29.40 9.53 -11.57
C ARG A 111 -30.11 8.67 -10.54
N TYR A 112 -31.37 8.34 -10.79
CA TYR A 112 -32.12 7.42 -9.93
C TYR A 112 -31.84 5.97 -10.34
N TYR A 113 -31.50 5.15 -9.34
CA TYR A 113 -31.42 3.70 -9.44
C TYR A 113 -32.65 3.08 -8.76
N SER A 114 -33.12 1.96 -9.27
CA SER A 114 -34.15 1.18 -8.62
C SER A 114 -33.65 0.60 -7.29
N ALA A 115 -34.54 0.25 -6.36
CA ALA A 115 -34.15 -0.44 -5.13
C ALA A 115 -33.41 -1.74 -5.40
N ALA A 116 -33.75 -2.47 -6.47
CA ALA A 116 -33.06 -3.71 -6.87
C ALA A 116 -31.62 -3.45 -7.33
N ASP A 117 -31.42 -2.45 -8.23
CA ASP A 117 -30.08 -2.09 -8.70
C ASP A 117 -29.22 -1.56 -7.56
N MET A 118 -29.77 -0.68 -6.72
CA MET A 118 -29.04 -0.15 -5.57
C MET A 118 -28.65 -1.25 -4.58
N THR A 119 -29.50 -2.23 -4.35
CA THR A 119 -29.19 -3.41 -3.52
C THR A 119 -28.03 -4.21 -4.13
N THR A 120 -28.02 -4.40 -5.45
CA THR A 120 -26.95 -5.10 -6.17
C THR A 120 -25.63 -4.35 -6.07
N ILE A 121 -25.65 -3.01 -6.27
CA ILE A 121 -24.46 -2.14 -6.13
C ILE A 121 -23.90 -2.26 -4.72
N ILE A 122 -24.72 -2.05 -3.69
CA ILE A 122 -24.31 -2.10 -2.28
C ILE A 122 -23.75 -3.49 -1.94
N THR A 123 -24.43 -4.56 -2.35
CA THR A 123 -24.01 -5.94 -2.04
C THR A 123 -22.63 -6.25 -2.64
N LYS A 124 -22.40 -5.88 -3.91
CA LYS A 124 -21.09 -6.05 -4.56
C LYS A 124 -20.01 -5.18 -3.92
N ALA A 125 -20.33 -3.92 -3.63
CA ALA A 125 -19.41 -2.99 -2.97
C ALA A 125 -18.98 -3.51 -1.59
N MET A 126 -19.92 -3.91 -0.76
CA MET A 126 -19.64 -4.43 0.58
C MET A 126 -18.84 -5.74 0.54
N TRP A 127 -19.14 -6.63 -0.44
CA TRP A 127 -18.36 -7.84 -0.64
C TRP A 127 -16.92 -7.52 -0.99
N HIS A 128 -16.69 -6.60 -1.91
CA HIS A 128 -15.37 -6.16 -2.36
C HIS A 128 -14.54 -5.59 -1.20
N VAL A 129 -15.09 -4.62 -0.47
CA VAL A 129 -14.43 -4.01 0.70
C VAL A 129 -14.09 -5.08 1.74
N SER A 130 -15.04 -5.95 2.08
CA SER A 130 -14.86 -6.98 3.10
C SER A 130 -13.81 -8.02 2.70
N TYR A 131 -13.79 -8.44 1.43
CA TYR A 131 -12.76 -9.34 0.91
C TYR A 131 -11.37 -8.73 1.02
N HIS A 132 -11.16 -7.54 0.47
CA HIS A 132 -9.84 -6.90 0.46
C HIS A 132 -9.34 -6.60 1.88
N THR A 133 -10.23 -6.16 2.78
CA THR A 133 -9.90 -5.94 4.20
C THR A 133 -9.47 -7.25 4.88
N THR A 134 -10.20 -8.34 4.64
CA THR A 134 -9.88 -9.66 5.20
C THR A 134 -8.57 -10.21 4.66
N TYR A 135 -8.34 -10.04 3.35
CA TYR A 135 -7.11 -10.45 2.68
C TYR A 135 -5.90 -9.64 3.18
N CYS A 136 -6.03 -8.32 3.30
CA CYS A 136 -4.99 -7.46 3.85
C CYS A 136 -4.63 -7.85 5.30
N ASN A 137 -5.63 -8.16 6.12
CA ASN A 137 -5.39 -8.65 7.49
C ASN A 137 -4.56 -9.95 7.48
N ALA A 138 -4.86 -10.90 6.60
CA ALA A 138 -4.11 -12.13 6.48
C ALA A 138 -2.67 -11.92 6.02
N LEU A 139 -2.42 -11.01 5.05
CA LEU A 139 -1.06 -10.62 4.66
C LEU A 139 -0.29 -9.98 5.83
N ASN A 140 -0.93 -9.13 6.61
CA ASN A 140 -0.34 -8.52 7.79
C ASN A 140 0.03 -9.57 8.87
N MET A 141 -0.80 -10.59 9.06
CA MET A 141 -0.50 -11.72 9.96
C MET A 141 0.70 -12.52 9.44
N TRP A 142 0.78 -12.73 8.13
CA TRP A 142 1.92 -13.40 7.52
C TRP A 142 3.21 -12.60 7.71
N ILE A 143 3.20 -11.27 7.46
CA ILE A 143 4.36 -10.39 7.70
C ILE A 143 4.85 -10.48 9.15
N VAL A 144 3.94 -10.49 10.12
CA VAL A 144 4.30 -10.63 11.56
C VAL A 144 4.94 -11.98 11.86
N GLY A 145 4.51 -13.02 11.17
CA GLY A 145 5.03 -14.38 11.35
C GLY A 145 6.37 -14.65 10.66
N CYS A 146 6.91 -13.72 9.86
CA CYS A 146 8.23 -13.86 9.25
C CYS A 146 9.35 -13.72 10.27
N GLU A 147 10.36 -14.57 10.16
CA GLU A 147 11.54 -14.60 11.03
C GLU A 147 12.79 -14.00 10.37
N SER A 148 12.74 -13.70 9.07
CA SER A 148 13.84 -13.14 8.30
C SER A 148 13.41 -11.99 7.37
N ALA A 149 14.38 -11.18 6.97
CA ALA A 149 14.20 -10.10 6.01
C ALA A 149 13.78 -10.62 4.62
N GLU A 150 14.35 -11.76 4.21
CA GLU A 150 14.09 -12.41 2.94
C GLU A 150 12.63 -12.87 2.84
N GLU A 151 12.08 -13.43 3.90
CA GLU A 151 10.68 -13.84 3.96
C GLU A 151 9.74 -12.63 3.82
N VAL A 152 10.01 -11.54 4.54
CA VAL A 152 9.22 -10.30 4.45
C VAL A 152 9.23 -9.71 3.04
N GLN A 153 10.38 -9.74 2.36
CA GLN A 153 10.53 -9.19 1.02
C GLN A 153 9.72 -9.95 -0.05
N GLN A 154 9.45 -11.23 0.16
CA GLN A 154 8.66 -12.05 -0.77
C GLN A 154 7.16 -11.78 -0.71
N ILE A 155 6.67 -11.07 0.32
CA ILE A 155 5.25 -10.76 0.48
C ILE A 155 4.91 -9.52 -0.34
N PHE A 156 3.86 -9.62 -1.15
CA PHE A 156 3.30 -8.53 -1.93
C PHE A 156 1.78 -8.63 -1.98
N TYR A 157 1.12 -7.55 -2.31
CA TYR A 157 -0.33 -7.55 -2.49
C TYR A 157 -0.72 -8.31 -3.77
N GLY A 158 -1.47 -9.38 -3.62
CA GLY A 158 -1.79 -10.35 -4.68
C GLY A 158 -1.14 -11.72 -4.47
N ALA A 159 -0.27 -11.88 -3.47
CA ALA A 159 0.36 -13.16 -3.16
C ALA A 159 -0.64 -14.17 -2.58
N ASP A 160 -0.45 -15.44 -2.86
CA ASP A 160 -1.21 -16.52 -2.23
C ASP A 160 -0.84 -16.63 -0.75
N VAL A 161 -1.79 -16.30 0.13
CA VAL A 161 -1.57 -16.36 1.58
C VAL A 161 -1.42 -17.81 2.02
N PRO A 162 -0.33 -18.18 2.73
CA PRO A 162 -0.18 -19.53 3.28
C PRO A 162 -1.33 -19.92 4.20
N GLU A 163 -1.74 -21.18 4.17
CA GLU A 163 -2.94 -21.67 4.86
C GLU A 163 -2.96 -21.33 6.36
N GLN A 164 -1.80 -21.36 7.00
CA GLN A 164 -1.64 -21.04 8.43
C GLN A 164 -2.01 -19.59 8.79
N TYR A 165 -2.01 -18.66 7.81
CA TYR A 165 -2.39 -17.27 7.99
C TYR A 165 -3.80 -16.96 7.44
N GLN A 166 -4.47 -17.93 6.82
CA GLN A 166 -5.83 -17.79 6.32
C GLN A 166 -6.84 -17.98 7.46
N SER A 167 -7.61 -16.94 7.75
CA SER A 167 -8.79 -17.07 8.60
C SER A 167 -9.87 -17.89 7.93
N GLU A 168 -10.82 -18.43 8.69
CA GLU A 168 -11.98 -19.13 8.13
C GLU A 168 -12.78 -18.24 7.18
N VAL A 169 -12.83 -16.93 7.47
CA VAL A 169 -13.50 -15.94 6.61
C VAL A 169 -12.77 -15.80 5.27
N LEU A 170 -11.43 -15.70 5.28
CA LEU A 170 -10.66 -15.66 4.03
C LEU A 170 -10.83 -16.94 3.22
N LYS A 171 -10.78 -18.12 3.84
CA LYS A 171 -11.00 -19.40 3.16
C LYS A 171 -12.38 -19.42 2.48
N ALA A 172 -13.42 -18.91 3.14
CA ALA A 172 -14.75 -18.82 2.55
C ALA A 172 -14.81 -17.87 1.34
N TYR A 173 -14.09 -16.73 1.37
CA TYR A 173 -13.97 -15.86 0.20
C TYR A 173 -13.24 -16.52 -0.95
N LEU A 174 -12.11 -17.18 -0.70
CA LEU A 174 -11.33 -17.87 -1.73
C LEU A 174 -12.12 -18.96 -2.44
N VAL A 175 -12.92 -19.75 -1.69
CA VAL A 175 -13.83 -20.75 -2.27
C VAL A 175 -14.88 -20.10 -3.19
N LYS A 176 -15.45 -18.96 -2.80
CA LYS A 176 -16.42 -18.25 -3.64
C LYS A 176 -15.78 -17.70 -4.91
N ILE A 177 -14.58 -17.13 -4.81
CA ILE A 177 -13.83 -16.61 -5.97
C ILE A 177 -13.52 -17.74 -6.95
N ALA A 178 -13.05 -18.89 -6.45
CA ALA A 178 -12.76 -20.05 -7.29
C ALA A 178 -14.02 -20.58 -8.00
N ALA A 179 -15.18 -20.58 -7.33
CA ALA A 179 -16.44 -20.96 -7.92
C ALA A 179 -16.88 -20.01 -9.07
N MET A 180 -16.78 -18.69 -8.84
CA MET A 180 -17.09 -17.68 -9.86
C MET A 180 -16.21 -17.82 -11.09
N ALA A 181 -14.88 -17.98 -10.91
CA ALA A 181 -13.95 -18.19 -12.02
C ALA A 181 -14.24 -19.48 -12.81
N GLY A 182 -14.77 -20.52 -12.16
CA GLY A 182 -15.17 -21.77 -12.80
C GLY A 182 -16.44 -21.66 -13.66
N ASP A 183 -17.35 -20.78 -13.29
CA ASP A 183 -18.60 -20.55 -14.06
C ASP A 183 -18.33 -19.68 -15.29
N ASP A 184 -17.49 -18.65 -15.20
CA ASP A 184 -17.08 -17.82 -16.36
C ASP A 184 -16.38 -18.64 -17.45
N VAL A 185 -15.63 -19.68 -17.09
CA VAL A 185 -14.97 -20.60 -18.06
C VAL A 185 -15.99 -21.51 -18.75
N LYS A 186 -17.07 -21.91 -18.10
CA LYS A 186 -18.12 -22.76 -18.71
C LYS A 186 -18.97 -21.97 -19.69
N ASP A 187 -19.31 -20.73 -19.39
CA ASP A 187 -20.10 -19.86 -20.27
C ASP A 187 -19.30 -19.49 -21.53
N ALA A 188 -17.99 -19.29 -21.41
CA ALA A 188 -17.11 -19.03 -22.56
C ALA A 188 -16.92 -20.25 -23.50
N GLN A 189 -17.17 -21.49 -23.04
CA GLN A 189 -17.06 -22.71 -23.84
C GLN A 189 -18.40 -23.12 -24.53
N THR A 190 -19.50 -22.47 -24.15
CA THR A 190 -20.83 -22.75 -24.69
C THR A 190 -21.36 -21.68 -25.64
N ALA A 191 -20.58 -20.61 -25.87
CA ALA A 191 -20.87 -19.52 -26.83
C ALA A 191 -20.03 -19.68 -28.13
#